data_dbe349beec6b944787b493eb108ad54d
#
_entry.id   dbe349beec6b944787b493eb108ad54d
#
_cell.length_a   1.000
_cell.length_b   1.000
_cell.length_c   1.000
_cell.angle_alpha   90.00
_cell.angle_beta   90.00
_cell.angle_gamma   90.00
#
_symmetry.space_group_name_H-M   'P 1'
#
loop_
_entity.id
_entity.type
_entity.pdbx_description
1 polymer ?
#
loop_
_entity_poly.entity_id
_entity_poly.type
_entity_poly.pdbx_seq_one_letter_code
_entity_poly.pdbx_strand_id
1 'polypeptide(L)'
;MNVMIKKISLITICIAVLAFAVFAAVETMTFSKTLKKEIDSKLFYETKKIANQMSMVFENAEGSVDTLCAEIEHNFDVHRQLQSPEYINSYMADYSPVIRDALADIEDSQGLYLTFSPDITDRNGAYEIWYSYDRNGELTYTDATSNGIYYESFEDESFPTMHYYFGAIANPGEGIWTEPYMDSDIGQEVIAYSRAVYSDGILIGVAGTDIYTEHTVRLINDMNTEHDGMIFLLNENNDLIIASDNAKRTDILDSTPLWRSVTKNTNGRD
;
A
#
# COMPACT_ATOMS: atom_id res chain seq x y z
N MET A 1 -26.87 -68.16 40.36
CA MET A 1 -27.51 -66.90 40.06
C MET A 1 -26.57 -65.65 40.07
N ASN A 2 -25.60 -65.57 41.01
CA ASN A 2 -24.74 -64.38 41.12
C ASN A 2 -23.72 -64.13 39.97
N VAL A 3 -23.21 -65.18 39.30
CA VAL A 3 -22.16 -65.03 38.24
C VAL A 3 -22.74 -64.53 36.92
N MET A 4 -23.96 -64.96 36.60
CA MET A 4 -24.67 -64.53 35.35
C MET A 4 -25.12 -63.08 35.43
N ILE A 5 -25.62 -62.65 36.59
CA ILE A 5 -26.00 -61.26 36.83
C ILE A 5 -24.81 -60.30 36.73
N LYS A 6 -23.63 -60.70 37.31
CA LYS A 6 -22.41 -59.91 37.21
C LYS A 6 -21.90 -59.78 35.77
N LYS A 7 -21.96 -60.85 34.97
CA LYS A 7 -21.58 -60.79 33.52
C LYS A 7 -22.50 -59.90 32.72
N ILE A 8 -23.82 -59.98 32.93
CA ILE A 8 -24.79 -59.09 32.24
C ILE A 8 -24.56 -57.65 32.63
N SER A 9 -24.38 -57.35 33.92
CA SER A 9 -24.08 -55.99 34.39
C SER A 9 -22.78 -55.44 33.80
N LEU A 10 -21.73 -56.23 33.71
CA LEU A 10 -20.46 -55.83 33.11
C LEU A 10 -20.62 -55.52 31.63
N ILE A 11 -21.31 -56.34 30.87
CA ILE A 11 -21.60 -56.11 29.45
C ILE A 11 -22.39 -54.82 29.24
N THR A 12 -23.42 -54.57 30.04
CA THR A 12 -24.24 -53.34 29.96
C THR A 12 -23.39 -52.11 30.26
N ILE A 13 -22.50 -52.15 31.26
CA ILE A 13 -21.58 -51.06 31.56
C ILE A 13 -20.60 -50.81 30.39
N CYS A 14 -20.05 -51.86 29.82
CA CYS A 14 -19.13 -51.72 28.66
C CYS A 14 -19.86 -51.08 27.44
N ILE A 15 -21.09 -51.50 27.15
CA ILE A 15 -21.87 -50.91 26.06
C ILE A 15 -22.19 -49.44 26.36
N ALA A 16 -22.57 -49.08 27.59
CA ALA A 16 -22.83 -47.71 27.96
C ALA A 16 -21.60 -46.81 27.85
N VAL A 17 -20.44 -47.30 28.30
CA VAL A 17 -19.13 -46.59 28.19
C VAL A 17 -18.76 -46.39 26.72
N LEU A 18 -18.96 -47.43 25.89
CA LEU A 18 -18.64 -47.35 24.47
C LEU A 18 -19.55 -46.34 23.74
N ALA A 19 -20.86 -46.39 24.04
CA ALA A 19 -21.84 -45.47 23.50
C ALA A 19 -21.51 -44.01 23.91
N PHE A 20 -21.12 -43.78 25.16
CA PHE A 20 -20.73 -42.47 25.65
C PHE A 20 -19.43 -41.98 24.98
N ALA A 21 -18.43 -42.86 24.79
CA ALA A 21 -17.22 -42.52 24.10
C ALA A 21 -17.46 -42.13 22.63
N VAL A 22 -18.32 -42.87 21.92
CA VAL A 22 -18.71 -42.54 20.54
C VAL A 22 -19.47 -41.19 20.50
N PHE A 23 -20.43 -40.98 21.41
CA PHE A 23 -21.12 -39.72 21.49
C PHE A 23 -20.17 -38.54 21.76
N ALA A 24 -19.27 -38.66 22.73
CA ALA A 24 -18.28 -37.63 23.02
C ALA A 24 -17.36 -37.34 21.83
N ALA A 25 -16.93 -38.39 21.09
CA ALA A 25 -16.13 -38.21 19.89
C ALA A 25 -16.86 -37.45 18.79
N VAL A 26 -18.14 -37.79 18.52
CA VAL A 26 -18.99 -37.12 17.54
C VAL A 26 -19.24 -35.65 17.93
N GLU A 27 -19.55 -35.39 19.17
CA GLU A 27 -19.74 -34.03 19.69
C GLU A 27 -18.48 -33.19 19.56
N THR A 28 -17.31 -33.74 19.94
CA THR A 28 -16.03 -33.05 19.81
C THR A 28 -15.69 -32.74 18.36
N MET A 29 -15.94 -33.68 17.43
CA MET A 29 -15.71 -33.44 16.00
C MET A 29 -16.64 -32.38 15.44
N THR A 30 -17.91 -32.42 15.82
CA THR A 30 -18.92 -31.46 15.36
C THR A 30 -18.61 -30.06 15.90
N PHE A 31 -18.31 -29.95 17.19
CA PHE A 31 -17.90 -28.71 17.83
C PHE A 31 -16.64 -28.11 17.18
N SER A 32 -15.61 -28.93 16.97
CA SER A 32 -14.37 -28.48 16.30
C SER A 32 -14.62 -27.96 14.89
N LYS A 33 -15.49 -28.62 14.10
CA LYS A 33 -15.85 -28.16 12.76
C LYS A 33 -16.64 -26.85 12.79
N THR A 34 -17.58 -26.72 13.71
CA THR A 34 -18.39 -25.50 13.87
C THR A 34 -17.50 -24.34 14.31
N LEU A 35 -16.66 -24.56 15.33
CA LEU A 35 -15.73 -23.55 15.83
C LEU A 35 -14.77 -23.09 14.74
N LYS A 36 -14.21 -24.04 13.98
CA LYS A 36 -13.32 -23.69 12.86
C LYS A 36 -14.03 -22.83 11.82
N LYS A 37 -15.28 -23.20 11.45
CA LYS A 37 -16.08 -22.42 10.48
C LYS A 37 -16.38 -21.00 10.99
N GLU A 38 -16.68 -20.85 12.28
CA GLU A 38 -16.93 -19.54 12.89
C GLU A 38 -15.64 -18.68 12.90
N ILE A 39 -14.52 -19.28 13.28
CA ILE A 39 -13.20 -18.60 13.25
C ILE A 39 -12.86 -18.18 11.82
N ASP A 40 -12.96 -19.09 10.85
CA ASP A 40 -12.65 -18.79 9.44
C ASP A 40 -13.55 -17.66 8.91
N SER A 41 -14.85 -17.69 9.27
CA SER A 41 -15.80 -16.63 8.86
C SER A 41 -15.47 -15.29 9.50
N LYS A 42 -15.11 -15.28 10.79
CA LYS A 42 -14.72 -14.06 11.50
C LYS A 42 -13.44 -13.48 10.93
N LEU A 43 -12.40 -14.30 10.74
CA LEU A 43 -11.14 -13.87 10.14
C LEU A 43 -11.34 -13.32 8.74
N PHE A 44 -12.16 -13.96 7.92
CA PHE A 44 -12.48 -13.47 6.57
C PHE A 44 -13.16 -12.10 6.62
N TYR A 45 -14.14 -11.92 7.52
CA TYR A 45 -14.84 -10.63 7.67
C TYR A 45 -13.90 -9.52 8.13
N GLU A 46 -13.06 -9.77 9.13
CA GLU A 46 -12.09 -8.80 9.65
C GLU A 46 -11.04 -8.45 8.60
N THR A 47 -10.50 -9.45 7.90
CA THR A 47 -9.55 -9.22 6.80
C THR A 47 -10.18 -8.38 5.69
N LYS A 48 -11.42 -8.67 5.30
CA LYS A 48 -12.13 -7.88 4.29
C LYS A 48 -12.37 -6.45 4.73
N LYS A 49 -12.70 -6.24 6.01
CA LYS A 49 -12.88 -4.89 6.58
C LYS A 49 -11.57 -4.10 6.48
N ILE A 50 -10.45 -4.69 6.90
CA ILE A 50 -9.13 -4.08 6.84
C ILE A 50 -8.74 -3.79 5.38
N ALA A 51 -8.93 -4.75 4.48
CA ALA A 51 -8.66 -4.57 3.06
C ALA A 51 -9.46 -3.41 2.46
N ASN A 52 -10.75 -3.31 2.78
CA ASN A 52 -11.58 -2.19 2.30
C ASN A 52 -11.11 -0.83 2.85
N GLN A 53 -10.68 -0.78 4.12
CA GLN A 53 -10.17 0.46 4.69
C GLN A 53 -8.85 0.88 4.05
N MET A 54 -7.96 -0.08 3.79
CA MET A 54 -6.72 0.19 3.06
C MET A 54 -6.99 0.61 1.61
N SER A 55 -7.91 -0.07 0.91
CA SER A 55 -8.30 0.34 -0.45
C SER A 55 -8.77 1.79 -0.50
N MET A 56 -9.55 2.24 0.49
CA MET A 56 -10.01 3.64 0.52
C MET A 56 -8.85 4.63 0.61
N VAL A 57 -7.81 4.34 1.39
CA VAL A 57 -6.62 5.20 1.50
C VAL A 57 -5.92 5.31 0.14
N PHE A 58 -5.68 4.17 -0.52
CA PHE A 58 -5.03 4.14 -1.82
C PHE A 58 -5.90 4.77 -2.92
N GLU A 59 -7.19 4.45 -2.99
CA GLU A 59 -8.13 5.02 -3.96
C GLU A 59 -8.28 6.54 -3.81
N ASN A 60 -8.24 7.07 -2.59
CA ASN A 60 -8.24 8.52 -2.35
C ASN A 60 -6.96 9.19 -2.87
N ALA A 61 -5.81 8.57 -2.62
CA ALA A 61 -4.54 9.05 -3.14
C ALA A 61 -4.51 9.04 -4.69
N GLU A 62 -4.94 7.93 -5.31
CA GLU A 62 -5.08 7.80 -6.76
C GLU A 62 -5.99 8.89 -7.34
N GLY A 63 -7.22 9.03 -6.81
CA GLY A 63 -8.20 10.00 -7.28
C GLY A 63 -7.72 11.45 -7.16
N SER A 64 -6.95 11.77 -6.13
CA SER A 64 -6.39 13.10 -5.93
C SER A 64 -5.30 13.41 -6.95
N VAL A 65 -4.37 12.47 -7.17
CA VAL A 65 -3.33 12.62 -8.21
C VAL A 65 -3.94 12.68 -9.61
N ASP A 66 -4.94 11.85 -9.90
CA ASP A 66 -5.62 11.87 -11.19
C ASP A 66 -6.32 13.21 -11.45
N THR A 67 -6.93 13.79 -10.42
CA THR A 67 -7.54 15.13 -10.49
C THR A 67 -6.47 16.19 -10.74
N LEU A 68 -5.36 16.13 -10.01
CA LEU A 68 -4.24 17.04 -10.18
C LEU A 68 -3.65 16.94 -11.60
N CYS A 69 -3.46 15.74 -12.13
CA CYS A 69 -3.00 15.52 -13.50
C CYS A 69 -3.93 16.16 -14.53
N ALA A 70 -5.24 15.96 -14.39
CA ALA A 70 -6.22 16.54 -15.29
C ALA A 70 -6.24 18.10 -15.24
N GLU A 71 -6.04 18.67 -14.07
CA GLU A 71 -5.89 20.12 -13.93
C GLU A 71 -4.61 20.64 -14.59
N ILE A 72 -3.48 19.96 -14.40
CA ILE A 72 -2.20 20.34 -15.02
C ILE A 72 -2.30 20.23 -16.55
N GLU A 73 -2.85 19.13 -17.07
CA GLU A 73 -3.09 18.94 -18.51
C GLU A 73 -3.89 20.09 -19.13
N HIS A 74 -4.85 20.63 -18.39
CA HIS A 74 -5.70 21.73 -18.85
C HIS A 74 -5.07 23.11 -18.69
N ASN A 75 -4.30 23.34 -17.64
CA ASN A 75 -3.84 24.67 -17.23
C ASN A 75 -2.40 24.96 -17.64
N PHE A 76 -1.57 23.97 -17.93
CA PHE A 76 -0.19 24.17 -18.37
C PHE A 76 -0.12 24.38 -19.88
N ASP A 77 0.35 25.55 -20.30
CA ASP A 77 0.53 25.89 -21.72
C ASP A 77 1.91 25.40 -22.20
N VAL A 78 1.97 24.15 -22.66
CA VAL A 78 3.20 23.52 -23.14
C VAL A 78 3.80 24.25 -24.33
N HIS A 79 2.99 24.82 -25.22
CA HIS A 79 3.47 25.57 -26.38
C HIS A 79 4.11 26.90 -25.97
N ARG A 80 3.54 27.58 -24.97
CA ARG A 80 4.15 28.76 -24.37
C ARG A 80 5.46 28.42 -23.69
N GLN A 81 5.54 27.29 -22.97
CA GLN A 81 6.77 26.84 -22.33
C GLN A 81 7.89 26.62 -23.36
N LEU A 82 7.59 25.98 -24.48
CA LEU A 82 8.56 25.71 -25.55
C LEU A 82 9.06 27.00 -26.24
N GLN A 83 8.27 28.06 -26.22
CA GLN A 83 8.63 29.37 -26.79
C GLN A 83 9.32 30.29 -25.79
N SER A 84 9.03 30.14 -24.51
CA SER A 84 9.52 30.97 -23.41
C SER A 84 9.88 30.09 -22.22
N PRO A 85 11.12 29.64 -22.11
CA PRO A 85 11.56 28.75 -21.04
C PRO A 85 11.28 29.29 -19.62
N GLU A 86 11.15 30.60 -19.47
CA GLU A 86 10.86 31.26 -18.20
C GLU A 86 9.41 31.05 -17.71
N TYR A 87 8.50 30.58 -18.59
CA TYR A 87 7.09 30.38 -18.25
C TYR A 87 6.94 29.41 -17.09
N ILE A 88 7.77 28.35 -17.02
CA ILE A 88 7.73 27.36 -15.93
C ILE A 88 7.89 28.02 -14.55
N ASN A 89 8.74 29.01 -14.41
CA ASN A 89 8.95 29.70 -13.13
C ASN A 89 7.68 30.42 -12.65
N SER A 90 6.98 31.09 -13.59
CA SER A 90 5.71 31.74 -13.26
C SER A 90 4.62 30.73 -12.96
N TYR A 91 4.56 29.65 -13.73
CA TYR A 91 3.62 28.56 -13.49
C TYR A 91 3.84 27.90 -12.12
N MET A 92 5.08 27.55 -11.78
CA MET A 92 5.41 26.99 -10.46
C MET A 92 5.00 27.93 -9.32
N ALA A 93 5.26 29.22 -9.45
CA ALA A 93 4.87 30.21 -8.44
C ALA A 93 3.35 30.28 -8.24
N ASP A 94 2.58 30.25 -9.35
CA ASP A 94 1.12 30.30 -9.32
C ASP A 94 0.49 28.98 -8.87
N TYR A 95 1.11 27.83 -9.23
CA TYR A 95 0.55 26.50 -8.97
C TYR A 95 1.01 25.86 -7.66
N SER A 96 2.12 26.32 -7.11
CA SER A 96 2.65 25.83 -5.82
C SER A 96 1.63 25.88 -4.68
N PRO A 97 0.83 26.96 -4.50
CA PRO A 97 -0.24 26.97 -3.50
C PRO A 97 -1.33 25.91 -3.75
N VAL A 98 -1.61 25.59 -5.01
CA VAL A 98 -2.62 24.58 -5.38
C VAL A 98 -2.19 23.21 -4.91
N ILE A 99 -0.92 22.81 -5.18
CA ILE A 99 -0.36 21.53 -4.72
C ILE A 99 -0.32 21.48 -3.19
N ARG A 100 0.09 22.57 -2.54
CA ARG A 100 0.10 22.68 -1.08
C ARG A 100 -1.29 22.43 -0.48
N ASP A 101 -2.30 23.10 -1.00
CA ASP A 101 -3.65 23.03 -0.47
C ASP A 101 -4.29 21.67 -0.79
N ALA A 102 -4.01 21.11 -1.99
CA ALA A 102 -4.45 19.77 -2.36
C ALA A 102 -3.86 18.67 -1.45
N LEU A 103 -2.59 18.78 -1.04
CA LEU A 103 -2.01 17.83 -0.09
C LEU A 103 -2.76 17.79 1.24
N ALA A 104 -3.25 18.94 1.71
CA ALA A 104 -4.00 18.99 2.96
C ALA A 104 -5.35 18.28 2.90
N ASP A 105 -5.90 18.07 1.69
CA ASP A 105 -7.17 17.40 1.46
C ASP A 105 -7.02 15.88 1.21
N ILE A 106 -5.78 15.39 1.05
CA ILE A 106 -5.51 13.96 0.85
C ILE A 106 -5.24 13.30 2.20
N GLU A 107 -6.22 12.58 2.70
CA GLU A 107 -6.08 11.82 3.94
C GLU A 107 -4.95 10.77 3.79
N ASP A 108 -4.11 10.67 4.81
CA ASP A 108 -2.98 9.71 4.89
C ASP A 108 -1.84 9.93 3.87
N SER A 109 -1.90 10.95 3.00
CA SER A 109 -0.77 11.35 2.16
C SER A 109 0.29 12.10 2.96
N GLN A 110 1.54 11.84 2.67
CA GLN A 110 2.67 12.50 3.31
C GLN A 110 3.38 13.48 2.39
N GLY A 111 3.17 13.38 1.09
CA GLY A 111 3.74 14.28 0.09
C GLY A 111 2.90 14.35 -1.18
N LEU A 112 2.96 15.49 -1.86
CA LEU A 112 2.35 15.70 -3.17
C LEU A 112 3.32 16.50 -4.03
N TYR A 113 3.56 16.03 -5.24
CA TYR A 113 4.57 16.61 -6.11
C TYR A 113 4.14 16.72 -7.57
N LEU A 114 4.83 17.60 -8.28
CA LEU A 114 4.88 17.70 -9.73
C LEU A 114 6.34 17.90 -10.14
N THR A 115 6.96 16.87 -10.70
CA THR A 115 8.32 16.89 -11.25
C THR A 115 8.23 17.11 -12.76
N PHE A 116 8.74 18.23 -13.24
CA PHE A 116 8.66 18.57 -14.65
C PHE A 116 9.66 17.80 -15.52
N SER A 117 9.25 17.52 -16.75
CA SER A 117 10.12 16.87 -17.72
C SER A 117 11.30 17.75 -18.12
N PRO A 118 12.52 17.22 -18.13
CA PRO A 118 13.69 17.96 -18.63
C PRO A 118 13.59 18.32 -20.13
N ASP A 119 12.73 17.64 -20.88
CA ASP A 119 12.54 17.92 -22.32
C ASP A 119 11.85 19.25 -22.61
N ILE A 120 11.09 19.78 -21.64
CA ILE A 120 10.41 21.07 -21.77
C ILE A 120 11.10 22.19 -20.97
N THR A 121 12.18 21.88 -20.25
CA THR A 121 12.92 22.86 -19.44
C THR A 121 14.22 23.27 -20.12
N ASP A 122 14.95 24.22 -19.55
CA ASP A 122 16.22 24.71 -20.09
C ASP A 122 17.41 23.77 -19.84
N ARG A 123 17.16 22.62 -19.22
CA ARG A 123 18.17 21.60 -18.85
C ARG A 123 19.29 22.10 -17.90
N ASN A 124 19.08 23.25 -17.25
CA ASN A 124 20.04 23.79 -16.29
C ASN A 124 19.81 23.30 -14.85
N GLY A 125 18.72 22.58 -14.61
CA GLY A 125 18.34 22.05 -13.30
C GLY A 125 17.09 21.18 -13.37
N ALA A 126 16.72 20.60 -12.26
CA ALA A 126 15.42 19.96 -12.08
C ALA A 126 14.40 21.00 -11.64
N TYR A 127 13.20 20.88 -12.15
CA TYR A 127 12.06 21.75 -11.79
C TYR A 127 10.99 20.88 -11.15
N GLU A 128 10.63 21.20 -9.91
CA GLU A 128 9.68 20.44 -9.13
C GLU A 128 8.90 21.34 -8.18
N ILE A 129 7.63 21.03 -7.99
CA ILE A 129 6.85 21.52 -6.87
C ILE A 129 6.63 20.32 -5.98
N TRP A 130 7.22 20.32 -4.78
CA TRP A 130 7.02 19.25 -3.81
C TRP A 130 6.72 19.82 -2.43
N TYR A 131 5.58 19.41 -1.89
CA TYR A 131 5.21 19.62 -0.50
C TYR A 131 5.12 18.29 0.22
N SER A 132 5.67 18.23 1.42
CA SER A 132 5.60 17.06 2.28
C SER A 132 5.43 17.43 3.74
N TYR A 133 4.89 16.51 4.53
CA TYR A 133 4.89 16.62 5.97
C TYR A 133 6.17 15.99 6.55
N ASP A 134 6.84 16.73 7.41
CA ASP A 134 7.98 16.20 8.16
C ASP A 134 7.52 15.23 9.26
N ARG A 135 8.48 14.66 10.01
CA ARG A 135 8.19 13.74 11.13
C ARG A 135 7.39 14.38 12.28
N ASN A 136 7.33 15.69 12.35
CA ASN A 136 6.57 16.43 13.37
C ASN A 136 5.16 16.79 12.85
N GLY A 137 4.86 16.49 11.58
CA GLY A 137 3.64 16.87 10.90
C GLY A 137 3.64 18.33 10.44
N GLU A 138 4.80 18.96 10.32
CA GLU A 138 4.92 20.30 9.75
C GLU A 138 5.04 20.21 8.23
N LEU A 139 4.22 21.02 7.55
CA LEU A 139 4.22 21.10 6.09
C LEU A 139 5.45 21.85 5.60
N THR A 140 6.23 21.21 4.75
CA THR A 140 7.45 21.77 4.17
C THR A 140 7.36 21.80 2.65
N TYR A 141 7.93 22.84 2.04
CA TYR A 141 8.23 22.89 0.61
C TYR A 141 9.69 22.48 0.43
N THR A 142 9.93 21.56 -0.48
CA THR A 142 11.28 21.12 -0.80
C THR A 142 11.62 21.49 -2.25
N ASP A 143 12.73 22.16 -2.42
CA ASP A 143 13.26 22.51 -3.75
C ASP A 143 13.93 21.28 -4.39
N ALA A 144 13.71 21.07 -5.69
CA ALA A 144 14.22 19.90 -6.42
C ALA A 144 15.74 19.71 -6.25
N THR A 145 16.50 20.79 -6.25
CA THR A 145 17.97 20.70 -6.08
C THR A 145 18.36 20.34 -4.66
N SER A 146 17.53 20.69 -3.67
CA SER A 146 17.70 20.25 -2.27
C SER A 146 17.40 18.77 -2.10
N ASN A 147 16.57 18.20 -2.98
CA ASN A 147 16.21 16.77 -2.99
C ASN A 147 17.26 15.90 -3.68
N GLY A 148 18.36 16.45 -4.16
CA GLY A 148 19.32 15.70 -4.93
C GLY A 148 18.83 15.27 -6.32
N ILE A 149 17.70 15.81 -6.80
CA ILE A 149 17.23 15.62 -8.16
C ILE A 149 17.96 16.64 -9.05
N TYR A 150 18.82 16.14 -9.90
CA TYR A 150 19.57 16.93 -10.87
C TYR A 150 19.18 16.50 -12.26
N TYR A 151 19.60 17.27 -13.27
CA TYR A 151 19.34 16.89 -14.66
C TYR A 151 19.81 15.47 -14.98
N GLU A 152 20.96 15.08 -14.47
CA GLU A 152 21.55 13.75 -14.66
C GLU A 152 20.68 12.61 -14.10
N SER A 153 19.83 12.90 -13.12
CA SER A 153 18.90 11.91 -12.56
C SER A 153 17.86 11.44 -13.58
N PHE A 154 17.57 12.27 -14.59
CA PHE A 154 16.64 11.93 -15.68
C PHE A 154 17.28 11.16 -16.83
N GLU A 155 18.60 10.95 -16.81
CA GLU A 155 19.34 10.21 -17.84
C GLU A 155 19.57 8.74 -17.46
N ASP A 156 19.28 8.35 -16.22
CA ASP A 156 19.53 7.00 -15.69
C ASP A 156 18.30 6.43 -15.00
N GLU A 157 17.59 5.52 -15.69
CA GLU A 157 16.41 4.82 -15.14
C GLU A 157 16.72 3.98 -13.89
N SER A 158 17.99 3.66 -13.65
CA SER A 158 18.43 2.93 -12.46
C SER A 158 18.66 3.84 -11.25
N PHE A 159 18.47 5.16 -11.38
CA PHE A 159 18.65 6.09 -10.30
C PHE A 159 17.61 5.83 -9.19
N PRO A 160 18.02 5.48 -7.96
CA PRO A 160 17.12 4.90 -6.96
C PRO A 160 15.95 5.79 -6.54
N THR A 161 16.11 7.11 -6.59
CA THR A 161 15.06 8.07 -6.21
C THR A 161 14.13 8.44 -7.35
N MET A 162 14.34 7.91 -8.57
CA MET A 162 13.55 8.24 -9.77
C MET A 162 12.60 7.13 -10.22
N HIS A 163 12.40 6.09 -9.38
CA HIS A 163 11.50 4.98 -9.71
C HIS A 163 10.07 5.46 -10.01
N TYR A 164 9.57 6.43 -9.26
CA TYR A 164 8.26 7.02 -9.46
C TYR A 164 8.13 7.69 -10.84
N TYR A 165 9.20 8.39 -11.27
CA TYR A 165 9.21 9.13 -12.53
C TYR A 165 9.25 8.20 -13.74
N PHE A 166 10.25 7.32 -13.79
CA PHE A 166 10.42 6.40 -14.93
C PHE A 166 9.29 5.37 -15.00
N GLY A 167 8.79 4.90 -13.87
CA GLY A 167 7.65 4.00 -13.82
C GLY A 167 6.40 4.64 -14.44
N ALA A 168 6.12 5.90 -14.10
CA ALA A 168 4.96 6.62 -14.64
C ALA A 168 5.07 6.87 -16.15
N ILE A 169 6.24 7.28 -16.65
CA ILE A 169 6.40 7.52 -18.10
C ILE A 169 6.41 6.23 -18.93
N ALA A 170 6.78 5.10 -18.34
CA ALA A 170 6.68 3.80 -18.99
C ALA A 170 5.24 3.31 -19.14
N ASN A 171 4.29 3.89 -18.39
CA ASN A 171 2.86 3.52 -18.38
C ASN A 171 1.97 4.74 -18.71
N PRO A 172 2.07 5.30 -19.92
CA PRO A 172 1.37 6.53 -20.26
C PRO A 172 -0.15 6.36 -20.20
N GLY A 173 -0.82 7.28 -19.52
CA GLY A 173 -2.28 7.29 -19.35
C GLY A 173 -2.77 6.48 -18.14
N GLU A 174 -1.91 5.73 -17.48
CA GLU A 174 -2.20 4.99 -16.26
C GLU A 174 -1.33 5.51 -15.12
N GLY A 175 -1.84 5.47 -13.89
CA GLY A 175 -1.04 5.68 -12.70
C GLY A 175 -0.39 4.38 -12.24
N ILE A 176 0.73 4.49 -11.55
CA ILE A 176 1.45 3.34 -11.02
C ILE A 176 1.73 3.51 -9.53
N TRP A 177 1.71 2.42 -8.80
CA TRP A 177 2.28 2.32 -7.47
C TRP A 177 3.72 1.79 -7.56
N THR A 178 4.64 2.43 -6.87
CA THR A 178 6.00 1.92 -6.75
C THR A 178 6.07 0.79 -5.72
N GLU A 179 7.09 -0.06 -5.82
CA GLU A 179 7.54 -0.84 -4.66
C GLU A 179 8.06 0.13 -3.57
N PRO A 180 8.06 -0.29 -2.29
CA PRO A 180 8.66 0.54 -1.24
C PRO A 180 10.12 0.85 -1.54
N TYR A 181 10.50 2.12 -1.41
CA TYR A 181 11.89 2.55 -1.56
C TYR A 181 12.25 3.58 -0.49
N MET A 182 13.54 3.66 -0.19
CA MET A 182 14.06 4.66 0.73
C MET A 182 14.19 5.98 0.01
N ASP A 183 13.38 6.95 0.39
CA ASP A 183 13.58 8.32 -0.02
C ASP A 183 14.72 8.93 0.81
N SER A 184 15.83 9.25 0.14
CA SER A 184 17.05 9.73 0.79
C SER A 184 16.87 11.13 1.37
N ASP A 185 15.98 11.92 0.82
CA ASP A 185 15.82 13.34 1.15
C ASP A 185 15.04 13.54 2.42
N ILE A 186 14.00 12.72 2.61
CA ILE A 186 13.25 12.69 3.86
C ILE A 186 13.75 11.61 4.83
N GLY A 187 14.63 10.71 4.37
CA GLY A 187 15.20 9.61 5.17
C GLY A 187 14.15 8.64 5.66
N GLN A 188 13.09 8.40 4.87
CA GLN A 188 11.98 7.50 5.17
C GLN A 188 11.70 6.58 3.99
N GLU A 189 11.16 5.42 4.28
CA GLU A 189 10.67 4.49 3.28
C GLU A 189 9.25 4.89 2.87
N VAL A 190 9.04 5.02 1.54
CA VAL A 190 7.78 5.45 0.94
C VAL A 190 7.30 4.45 -0.10
N ILE A 191 5.99 4.51 -0.34
CA ILE A 191 5.33 3.98 -1.53
C ILE A 191 4.74 5.19 -2.24
N ALA A 192 5.04 5.36 -3.52
CA ALA A 192 4.53 6.48 -4.30
C ALA A 192 3.47 6.01 -5.31
N TYR A 193 2.39 6.78 -5.44
CA TYR A 193 1.51 6.72 -6.60
C TYR A 193 1.85 7.84 -7.55
N SER A 194 2.13 7.52 -8.80
CA SER A 194 2.64 8.48 -9.78
C SER A 194 1.96 8.33 -11.13
N ARG A 195 1.75 9.45 -11.81
CA ARG A 195 1.18 9.48 -13.14
C ARG A 195 1.88 10.49 -14.03
N ALA A 196 2.19 10.09 -15.26
CA ALA A 196 2.74 10.99 -16.27
C ALA A 196 1.66 11.91 -16.84
N VAL A 197 1.97 13.20 -16.94
CA VAL A 197 1.09 14.26 -17.41
C VAL A 197 1.53 14.71 -18.79
N TYR A 198 0.62 14.68 -19.74
CA TYR A 198 0.87 15.08 -21.14
C TYR A 198 -0.07 16.20 -21.56
N SER A 199 0.42 17.11 -22.40
CA SER A 199 -0.43 18.06 -23.15
C SER A 199 -0.01 18.04 -24.61
N ASP A 200 -0.97 17.89 -25.50
CA ASP A 200 -0.74 17.75 -26.94
C ASP A 200 0.30 16.67 -27.33
N GLY A 201 0.37 15.61 -26.55
CA GLY A 201 1.32 14.50 -26.73
C GLY A 201 2.76 14.81 -26.27
N ILE A 202 2.98 15.94 -25.63
CA ILE A 202 4.27 16.34 -25.05
C ILE A 202 4.23 16.04 -23.55
N LEU A 203 5.24 15.37 -23.03
CA LEU A 203 5.36 15.10 -21.60
C LEU A 203 5.62 16.41 -20.85
N ILE A 204 4.69 16.81 -19.99
CA ILE A 204 4.87 17.95 -19.08
C ILE A 204 5.76 17.51 -17.90
N GLY A 205 5.47 16.37 -17.33
CA GLY A 205 6.17 15.84 -16.17
C GLY A 205 5.43 14.67 -15.54
N VAL A 206 5.73 14.40 -14.28
CA VAL A 206 5.09 13.37 -13.47
C VAL A 206 4.54 14.01 -12.19
N ALA A 207 3.27 13.83 -11.93
CA ALA A 207 2.66 14.18 -10.66
C ALA A 207 2.43 12.92 -9.82
N GLY A 208 2.51 13.04 -8.51
CA GLY A 208 2.33 11.91 -7.62
C GLY A 208 2.23 12.30 -6.17
N THR A 209 1.96 11.28 -5.35
CA THR A 209 1.84 11.39 -3.90
C THR A 209 2.62 10.29 -3.20
N ASP A 210 3.15 10.59 -2.02
CA ASP A 210 3.93 9.68 -1.20
C ASP A 210 3.14 9.27 0.04
N ILE A 211 3.19 7.99 0.36
CA ILE A 211 2.67 7.41 1.60
C ILE A 211 3.84 6.76 2.34
N TYR A 212 4.11 7.21 3.57
CA TYR A 212 5.14 6.59 4.40
C TYR A 212 4.75 5.17 4.79
N THR A 213 5.64 4.20 4.54
CA THR A 213 5.40 2.81 4.94
C THR A 213 5.18 2.68 6.45
N GLU A 214 5.87 3.50 7.27
CA GLU A 214 5.65 3.54 8.71
C GLU A 214 4.22 3.97 9.07
N HIS A 215 3.64 4.91 8.32
CA HIS A 215 2.24 5.33 8.52
C HIS A 215 1.28 4.19 8.19
N THR A 216 1.47 3.51 7.06
CA THR A 216 0.68 2.35 6.68
C THR A 216 0.80 1.22 7.71
N VAL A 217 1.99 0.98 8.27
CA VAL A 217 2.20 0.02 9.37
C VAL A 217 1.39 0.42 10.61
N ARG A 218 1.36 1.70 10.97
CA ARG A 218 0.53 2.18 12.09
C ARG A 218 -0.95 1.94 11.84
N LEU A 219 -1.46 2.28 10.65
CA LEU A 219 -2.86 2.03 10.29
C LEU A 219 -3.21 0.54 10.41
N ILE A 220 -2.37 -0.35 9.89
CA ILE A 220 -2.56 -1.79 9.98
C ILE A 220 -2.55 -2.26 11.45
N ASN A 221 -1.66 -1.74 12.27
CA ASN A 221 -1.58 -2.09 13.69
C ASN A 221 -2.81 -1.59 14.46
N ASP A 222 -3.28 -0.38 14.18
CA ASP A 222 -4.47 0.20 14.81
C ASP A 222 -5.74 -0.57 14.45
N MET A 223 -5.86 -1.05 13.21
CA MET A 223 -6.95 -1.92 12.78
C MET A 223 -6.90 -3.30 13.44
N ASN A 224 -5.73 -3.74 13.90
CA ASN A 224 -5.48 -5.07 14.51
C ASN A 224 -5.63 -5.09 16.04
N THR A 225 -6.10 -4.01 16.65
CA THR A 225 -6.11 -3.85 18.13
C THR A 225 -6.92 -4.88 18.89
N GLU A 226 -7.92 -5.51 18.27
CA GLU A 226 -8.78 -6.50 18.93
C GLU A 226 -8.21 -7.93 18.91
N HIS A 227 -7.19 -8.19 18.11
CA HIS A 227 -6.64 -9.53 17.89
C HIS A 227 -5.11 -9.46 17.71
N ASP A 228 -4.37 -10.31 18.41
CA ASP A 228 -2.92 -10.52 18.18
C ASP A 228 -2.62 -11.17 16.80
N GLY A 229 -3.38 -10.78 15.78
CA GLY A 229 -3.23 -11.30 14.43
C GLY A 229 -2.00 -10.72 13.72
N MET A 230 -1.59 -11.39 12.67
CA MET A 230 -0.56 -10.92 11.75
C MET A 230 -1.23 -10.48 10.45
N ILE A 231 -0.95 -9.25 10.01
CA ILE A 231 -1.48 -8.68 8.80
C ILE A 231 -0.32 -8.45 7.83
N PHE A 232 -0.56 -8.78 6.57
CA PHE A 232 0.39 -8.64 5.48
C PHE A 232 -0.30 -7.94 4.31
N LEU A 233 0.35 -6.92 3.77
CA LEU A 233 -0.01 -6.30 2.50
C LEU A 233 0.91 -6.85 1.41
N LEU A 234 0.33 -7.33 0.33
CA LEU A 234 1.03 -7.95 -0.79
C LEU A 234 0.73 -7.18 -2.07
N ASN A 235 1.69 -7.16 -3.00
CA ASN A 235 1.45 -6.71 -4.37
C ASN A 235 0.71 -7.79 -5.19
N GLU A 236 0.41 -7.50 -6.44
CA GLU A 236 -0.26 -8.41 -7.38
C GLU A 236 0.53 -9.70 -7.66
N ASN A 237 1.85 -9.66 -7.49
CA ASN A 237 2.74 -10.81 -7.64
C ASN A 237 2.85 -11.65 -6.36
N ASN A 238 2.14 -11.26 -5.30
CA ASN A 238 2.21 -11.81 -3.94
C ASN A 238 3.57 -11.58 -3.24
N ASP A 239 4.29 -10.54 -3.61
CA ASP A 239 5.46 -10.10 -2.88
C ASP A 239 5.03 -9.26 -1.68
N LEU A 240 5.76 -9.37 -0.59
CA LEU A 240 5.46 -8.66 0.64
C LEU A 240 5.81 -7.18 0.49
N ILE A 241 4.81 -6.32 0.62
CA ILE A 241 4.99 -4.87 0.66
C ILE A 241 5.13 -4.40 2.10
N ILE A 242 4.15 -4.71 2.95
CA ILE A 242 4.12 -4.27 4.35
C ILE A 242 3.66 -5.40 5.26
N ALA A 243 4.19 -5.44 6.48
CA ALA A 243 3.77 -6.36 7.54
C ALA A 243 3.49 -5.60 8.84
N SER A 244 2.47 -6.04 9.58
CA SER A 244 2.21 -5.56 10.94
C SER A 244 3.37 -5.89 11.88
N ASP A 245 3.50 -5.17 13.00
CA ASP A 245 4.58 -5.38 13.96
C ASP A 245 4.57 -6.79 14.56
N ASN A 246 3.40 -7.37 14.77
CA ASN A 246 3.29 -8.75 15.24
C ASN A 246 3.84 -9.75 14.22
N ALA A 247 3.66 -9.47 12.91
CA ALA A 247 4.21 -10.29 11.85
C ALA A 247 5.74 -10.17 11.76
N LYS A 248 6.29 -8.95 11.93
CA LYS A 248 7.74 -8.69 11.92
C LYS A 248 8.48 -9.36 13.07
N ARG A 249 7.82 -9.60 14.20
CA ARG A 249 8.39 -10.26 15.40
C ARG A 249 8.45 -11.78 15.31
N THR A 250 7.92 -12.35 14.25
CA THR A 250 7.88 -13.82 14.06
C THR A 250 8.84 -14.23 12.97
N ASP A 251 9.43 -15.45 13.11
CA ASP A 251 10.27 -16.05 12.06
C ASP A 251 9.49 -16.46 10.80
N ILE A 252 8.22 -16.05 10.71
CA ILE A 252 7.33 -16.38 9.59
C ILE A 252 7.84 -15.75 8.29
N LEU A 253 8.36 -14.52 8.34
CA LEU A 253 8.91 -13.85 7.18
C LEU A 253 10.17 -14.52 6.64
N ASP A 254 10.93 -15.20 7.51
CA ASP A 254 12.12 -15.97 7.13
C ASP A 254 11.77 -17.40 6.68
N SER A 255 10.54 -17.87 6.96
CA SER A 255 10.08 -19.21 6.61
C SER A 255 9.39 -19.25 5.25
N THR A 256 10.15 -19.25 4.17
CA THR A 256 9.69 -19.37 2.77
C THR A 256 8.56 -20.40 2.52
N PRO A 257 8.47 -21.57 3.21
CA PRO A 257 7.38 -22.52 2.98
C PRO A 257 6.03 -22.05 3.51
N LEU A 258 5.98 -21.36 4.65
CA LEU A 258 4.71 -20.93 5.26
C LEU A 258 4.11 -19.76 4.47
N TRP A 259 4.94 -18.83 4.05
CA TRP A 259 4.60 -17.72 3.21
C TRP A 259 3.97 -18.16 1.88
N ARG A 260 4.60 -19.12 1.19
CA ARG A 260 4.07 -19.71 -0.04
C ARG A 260 2.76 -20.47 0.17
N SER A 261 2.48 -20.97 1.36
CA SER A 261 1.20 -21.65 1.66
C SER A 261 0.07 -20.65 1.90
N VAL A 262 0.36 -19.48 2.46
CA VAL A 262 -0.60 -18.38 2.65
C VAL A 262 -1.01 -17.83 1.29
N THR A 263 -0.06 -17.51 0.43
CA THR A 263 -0.33 -16.96 -0.91
C THR A 263 -1.06 -17.93 -1.83
N LYS A 264 -0.82 -19.25 -1.71
CA LYS A 264 -1.59 -20.26 -2.47
C LYS A 264 -3.04 -20.41 -2.03
N ASN A 265 -3.37 -20.08 -0.77
CA ASN A 265 -4.73 -20.17 -0.27
C ASN A 265 -5.58 -18.92 -0.56
N THR A 266 -4.96 -17.78 -0.85
CA THR A 266 -5.68 -16.55 -1.21
C THR A 266 -6.14 -16.54 -2.66
N ASN A 267 -5.39 -17.18 -3.57
CA ASN A 267 -5.72 -17.26 -5.00
C ASN A 267 -6.84 -18.27 -5.35
N GLY A 268 -7.52 -18.87 -4.39
CA GLY A 268 -8.57 -19.88 -4.61
C GLY A 268 -9.95 -19.53 -4.07
N ARG A 269 -10.19 -18.27 -3.70
CA ARG A 269 -11.50 -17.80 -3.18
C ARG A 269 -11.89 -16.49 -3.88
N ASP A 270 -12.40 -16.63 -5.11
CA ASP A 270 -13.28 -15.64 -5.73
C ASP A 270 -14.67 -15.69 -5.07
#